data_731cbb8c3ffb84e09e459306b946f846
#
_entry.id   731cbb8c3ffb84e09e459306b946f846
#
_cell.length_a   1.000
_cell.length_b   1.000
_cell.length_c   1.000
_cell.angle_alpha   90.00
_cell.angle_beta   90.00
_cell.angle_gamma   90.00
#
_symmetry.space_group_name_H-M   'P 1'
#
loop_
_entity.id
_entity.type
_entity.pdbx_description
1 polymer ?
#
loop_
_entity_poly.entity_id
_entity_poly.type
_entity_poly.pdbx_seq_one_letter_code
_entity_poly.pdbx_strand_id
1 'polypeptide(L)'
;MSAAPAQAPAPKKKSKLPLIIGAVVLLAGGAGGGWWFTQHNAPAAHAAEGEDAAAPTTAKGPATYFALDPSFVVNLADTDMARYLQADVQLVTRDAATHTAIEAQAPALRNRLLLLFGTQTAAQLAQRSGKERLQEQGLAEVRKLLKEEGQPDKVDGVIFTSLVVQ
;
A
#
# COMPACT_ATOMS: atom_id res chain seq x y z
N MET A 1 -18.58 -49.47 59.28
CA MET A 1 -19.82 -49.96 58.74
C MET A 1 -20.90 -48.94 58.98
N SER A 2 -21.26 -48.16 58.02
CA SER A 2 -22.53 -47.43 58.08
C SER A 2 -22.85 -46.95 56.67
N ALA A 3 -23.88 -47.50 56.11
CA ALA A 3 -24.38 -47.24 54.77
C ALA A 3 -25.20 -45.94 54.75
N ALA A 4 -24.93 -45.08 53.79
CA ALA A 4 -25.75 -43.90 53.52
C ALA A 4 -26.91 -44.27 52.58
N PRO A 5 -28.12 -43.73 52.77
CA PRO A 5 -29.28 -44.06 51.90
C PRO A 5 -29.25 -43.24 50.63
N ALA A 6 -29.66 -43.88 49.54
CA ALA A 6 -29.84 -43.36 48.21
C ALA A 6 -30.99 -42.31 48.15
N GLN A 7 -30.74 -41.13 47.64
CA GLN A 7 -31.77 -40.14 47.33
C GLN A 7 -32.37 -40.38 45.92
N ALA A 8 -33.68 -40.42 45.82
CA ALA A 8 -34.45 -40.56 44.62
C ALA A 8 -34.38 -39.28 43.71
N PRO A 9 -34.45 -39.44 42.38
CA PRO A 9 -34.37 -38.30 41.49
C PRO A 9 -35.69 -37.52 41.40
N ALA A 10 -35.60 -36.20 41.50
CA ALA A 10 -36.73 -35.26 41.38
C ALA A 10 -37.25 -35.18 39.91
N PRO A 11 -38.53 -34.91 39.69
CA PRO A 11 -39.14 -34.88 38.34
C PRO A 11 -38.68 -33.65 37.55
N LYS A 12 -38.18 -33.89 36.33
CA LYS A 12 -37.76 -32.83 35.38
C LYS A 12 -39.00 -32.09 34.87
N LYS A 13 -39.14 -30.80 35.25
CA LYS A 13 -40.12 -29.89 34.65
C LYS A 13 -39.72 -29.64 33.17
N LYS A 14 -40.62 -30.02 32.24
CA LYS A 14 -40.47 -29.75 30.80
C LYS A 14 -40.54 -28.26 30.58
N SER A 15 -39.40 -27.61 30.27
CA SER A 15 -39.32 -26.19 29.98
C SER A 15 -39.88 -25.94 28.57
N LYS A 16 -40.78 -24.97 28.45
CA LYS A 16 -41.35 -24.52 27.16
C LYS A 16 -40.39 -23.61 26.38
N LEU A 17 -39.14 -23.50 26.83
CA LEU A 17 -38.11 -22.67 26.28
C LEU A 17 -37.79 -22.93 24.79
N PRO A 18 -37.73 -24.20 24.29
CA PRO A 18 -37.44 -24.43 22.88
C PRO A 18 -38.55 -23.97 21.91
N LEU A 19 -39.78 -23.86 22.38
CA LEU A 19 -40.89 -23.40 21.52
C LEU A 19 -40.91 -21.90 21.33
N ILE A 20 -40.42 -21.14 22.31
CA ILE A 20 -40.27 -19.68 22.22
C ILE A 20 -39.07 -19.30 21.34
N ILE A 21 -37.97 -20.05 21.42
CA ILE A 21 -36.77 -19.84 20.58
C ILE A 21 -37.09 -20.08 19.10
N GLY A 22 -37.90 -21.14 18.80
CA GLY A 22 -38.31 -21.44 17.42
C GLY A 22 -39.14 -20.30 16.77
N ALA A 23 -40.03 -19.67 17.55
CA ALA A 23 -40.89 -18.59 17.06
C ALA A 23 -40.10 -17.30 16.81
N VAL A 24 -39.10 -16.97 17.63
CA VAL A 24 -38.24 -15.77 17.46
C VAL A 24 -37.32 -15.93 16.23
N VAL A 25 -36.78 -17.13 15.98
CA VAL A 25 -35.93 -17.37 14.80
C VAL A 25 -36.73 -17.30 13.49
N LEU A 26 -38.00 -17.71 13.46
CA LEU A 26 -38.86 -17.61 12.28
C LEU A 26 -39.22 -16.12 11.95
N LEU A 27 -39.48 -15.30 12.97
CA LEU A 27 -39.79 -13.88 12.77
C LEU A 27 -38.55 -13.07 12.36
N ALA A 28 -37.36 -13.33 12.92
CA ALA A 28 -36.13 -12.65 12.55
C ALA A 28 -35.61 -13.08 11.16
N GLY A 29 -35.80 -14.37 10.78
CA GLY A 29 -35.39 -14.87 9.47
C GLY A 29 -36.26 -14.35 8.32
N GLY A 30 -37.57 -14.14 8.57
CA GLY A 30 -38.52 -13.67 7.54
C GLY A 30 -38.31 -12.20 7.14
N ALA A 31 -38.01 -11.33 8.10
CA ALA A 31 -37.84 -9.91 7.82
C ALA A 31 -36.44 -9.57 7.26
N GLY A 32 -35.38 -10.27 7.70
CA GLY A 32 -34.01 -10.05 7.22
C GLY A 32 -33.72 -10.71 5.86
N GLY A 33 -34.27 -11.88 5.63
CA GLY A 33 -34.07 -12.63 4.37
C GLY A 33 -34.78 -11.99 3.18
N GLY A 34 -35.96 -11.38 3.38
CA GLY A 34 -36.69 -10.69 2.32
C GLY A 34 -35.98 -9.43 1.84
N TRP A 35 -35.40 -8.66 2.73
CA TRP A 35 -34.67 -7.44 2.37
C TRP A 35 -33.36 -7.73 1.65
N TRP A 36 -32.64 -8.79 2.05
CA TRP A 36 -31.40 -9.21 1.39
C TRP A 36 -31.67 -9.79 -0.01
N PHE A 37 -32.79 -10.54 -0.19
CA PHE A 37 -33.16 -11.14 -1.48
C PHE A 37 -33.64 -10.10 -2.50
N THR A 38 -34.34 -9.03 -2.09
CA THR A 38 -34.75 -7.95 -2.98
C THR A 38 -33.59 -7.06 -3.42
N GLN A 39 -32.51 -6.98 -2.65
CA GLN A 39 -31.32 -6.22 -3.00
C GLN A 39 -30.40 -6.96 -3.98
N HIS A 40 -30.50 -8.31 -4.06
CA HIS A 40 -29.60 -9.12 -4.88
C HIS A 40 -30.27 -9.74 -6.14
N ASN A 41 -31.62 -9.67 -6.25
CA ASN A 41 -32.35 -10.24 -7.37
C ASN A 41 -33.34 -9.25 -8.00
N ALA A 42 -32.92 -8.02 -8.26
CA ALA A 42 -33.66 -7.16 -9.17
C ALA A 42 -33.47 -7.68 -10.62
N PRO A 43 -34.58 -7.97 -11.38
CA PRO A 43 -34.43 -8.38 -12.77
C PRO A 43 -33.82 -7.26 -13.59
N ALA A 44 -32.74 -7.60 -14.30
CA ALA A 44 -32.06 -6.69 -15.22
C ALA A 44 -33.00 -6.27 -16.35
N ALA A 45 -33.49 -5.05 -16.31
CA ALA A 45 -34.00 -4.39 -17.50
C ALA A 45 -32.81 -4.01 -18.39
N HIS A 46 -32.67 -4.66 -19.54
CA HIS A 46 -31.73 -4.28 -20.58
C HIS A 46 -32.08 -2.89 -21.09
N ALA A 47 -31.16 -1.93 -20.86
CA ALA A 47 -31.01 -0.76 -21.70
C ALA A 47 -29.53 -0.38 -21.73
N ALA A 48 -28.94 -0.58 -22.87
CA ALA A 48 -27.91 0.16 -23.58
C ALA A 48 -26.71 0.75 -22.80
N GLU A 49 -25.52 0.28 -23.26
CA GLU A 49 -24.29 1.04 -23.49
C GLU A 49 -23.58 1.67 -22.28
N GLY A 50 -22.46 1.00 -21.97
CA GLY A 50 -21.15 1.62 -21.81
C GLY A 50 -21.01 2.64 -20.70
N GLU A 51 -20.61 2.15 -19.52
CA GLU A 51 -19.54 2.80 -18.78
C GLU A 51 -19.11 1.83 -17.68
N ASP A 52 -17.91 1.37 -17.86
CA ASP A 52 -17.12 0.65 -16.86
C ASP A 52 -17.11 1.49 -15.57
N ALA A 53 -17.98 1.18 -14.63
CA ALA A 53 -17.97 1.80 -13.30
C ALA A 53 -16.78 1.23 -12.52
N ALA A 54 -15.59 1.66 -12.91
CA ALA A 54 -14.43 1.62 -12.04
C ALA A 54 -14.82 2.30 -10.72
N ALA A 55 -14.62 1.60 -9.59
CA ALA A 55 -14.73 2.17 -8.26
C ALA A 55 -14.06 3.55 -8.24
N PRO A 56 -14.54 4.56 -7.47
CA PRO A 56 -13.94 5.87 -7.46
C PRO A 56 -12.53 5.77 -6.93
N THR A 57 -11.58 5.51 -7.83
CA THR A 57 -10.20 5.85 -7.61
C THR A 57 -10.24 7.36 -7.43
N THR A 58 -10.04 7.86 -6.23
CA THR A 58 -9.82 9.28 -5.98
C THR A 58 -8.77 9.72 -7.00
N ALA A 59 -9.19 10.44 -8.03
CA ALA A 59 -8.34 10.85 -9.14
C ALA A 59 -7.21 11.69 -8.52
N LYS A 60 -6.04 11.05 -8.35
CA LYS A 60 -4.85 11.77 -7.92
C LYS A 60 -4.62 12.85 -8.98
N GLY A 61 -4.47 14.10 -8.56
CA GLY A 61 -4.17 15.21 -9.44
C GLY A 61 -3.00 14.92 -10.40
N PRO A 62 -2.75 15.76 -11.42
CA PRO A 62 -1.69 15.54 -12.38
C PRO A 62 -0.33 15.41 -11.67
N ALA A 63 0.47 14.43 -12.07
CA ALA A 63 1.82 14.25 -11.55
C ALA A 63 2.76 15.29 -12.18
N THR A 64 3.61 15.89 -11.37
CA THR A 64 4.71 16.74 -11.80
C THR A 64 6.02 16.01 -11.59
N TYR A 65 6.91 16.11 -12.56
CA TYR A 65 8.22 15.46 -12.57
C TYR A 65 9.32 16.50 -12.43
N PHE A 66 10.25 16.24 -11.52
CA PHE A 66 11.43 17.08 -11.31
C PHE A 66 12.69 16.28 -11.64
N ALA A 67 13.43 16.67 -12.66
CA ALA A 67 14.69 16.05 -13.02
C ALA A 67 15.82 16.51 -12.09
N LEU A 68 16.58 15.57 -11.55
CA LEU A 68 17.78 15.83 -10.77
C LEU A 68 19.02 15.89 -11.68
N ASP A 69 19.08 16.93 -12.52
CA ASP A 69 20.20 17.12 -13.43
C ASP A 69 21.49 17.61 -12.73
N PRO A 70 22.67 17.28 -13.31
CA PRO A 70 22.96 16.33 -14.37
C PRO A 70 22.88 14.87 -13.91
N SER A 71 23.08 13.90 -14.84
CA SER A 71 23.16 12.46 -14.53
C SER A 71 24.08 12.17 -13.34
N PHE A 72 23.70 11.18 -12.55
CA PHE A 72 24.57 10.65 -11.49
C PHE A 72 25.64 9.75 -12.11
N VAL A 73 26.87 9.92 -11.71
CA VAL A 73 27.98 8.99 -12.03
C VAL A 73 28.65 8.66 -10.72
N VAL A 74 28.58 7.38 -10.31
CA VAL A 74 28.97 6.92 -8.98
C VAL A 74 29.76 5.63 -9.08
N ASN A 75 30.84 5.50 -8.30
CA ASN A 75 31.51 4.22 -8.09
C ASN A 75 30.62 3.33 -7.23
N LEU A 76 30.43 2.07 -7.66
CA LEU A 76 29.73 1.06 -6.90
C LEU A 76 30.64 0.45 -5.80
N ALA A 77 30.01 -0.21 -4.82
CA ALA A 77 30.71 -0.85 -3.72
C ALA A 77 31.30 -2.25 -4.07
N ASP A 78 31.46 -2.54 -5.35
CA ASP A 78 32.12 -3.78 -5.80
C ASP A 78 33.59 -3.76 -5.38
N THR A 79 34.10 -4.91 -4.90
CA THR A 79 35.47 -5.04 -4.38
C THR A 79 36.41 -5.78 -5.32
N ASP A 80 35.86 -6.46 -6.31
CA ASP A 80 36.61 -7.27 -7.30
C ASP A 80 37.20 -6.41 -8.42
N MET A 81 36.44 -5.40 -8.85
CA MET A 81 36.85 -4.43 -9.85
C MET A 81 36.05 -3.13 -9.68
N ALA A 82 36.64 -2.02 -10.14
CA ALA A 82 35.93 -0.75 -10.16
C ALA A 82 34.78 -0.80 -11.16
N ARG A 83 33.57 -0.53 -10.68
CA ARG A 83 32.34 -0.45 -11.48
C ARG A 83 31.65 0.87 -11.26
N TYR A 84 30.98 1.34 -12.29
CA TYR A 84 30.32 2.64 -12.28
C TYR A 84 28.82 2.47 -12.56
N LEU A 85 28.03 3.23 -11.80
CA LEU A 85 26.62 3.45 -12.08
C LEU A 85 26.47 4.81 -12.74
N GLN A 86 25.83 4.87 -13.90
CA GLN A 86 25.29 6.10 -14.47
C GLN A 86 23.76 6.04 -14.39
N ALA A 87 23.14 7.06 -13.82
CA ALA A 87 21.68 7.10 -13.65
C ALA A 87 21.11 8.50 -13.85
N ASP A 88 20.00 8.59 -14.58
CA ASP A 88 19.17 9.77 -14.67
C ASP A 88 17.95 9.57 -13.77
N VAL A 89 17.73 10.52 -12.86
CA VAL A 89 16.74 10.40 -11.79
C VAL A 89 15.71 11.50 -11.90
N GLN A 90 14.43 11.13 -11.78
CA GLN A 90 13.33 12.08 -11.63
C GLN A 90 12.55 11.81 -10.36
N LEU A 91 12.14 12.85 -9.67
CA LEU A 91 11.24 12.81 -8.53
C LEU A 91 9.82 13.14 -8.98
N VAL A 92 8.84 12.42 -8.45
CA VAL A 92 7.42 12.58 -8.81
C VAL A 92 6.66 13.08 -7.60
N THR A 93 5.88 14.14 -7.79
CA THR A 93 4.95 14.66 -6.79
C THR A 93 3.69 15.20 -7.44
N ARG A 94 2.60 15.29 -6.68
CA ARG A 94 1.36 15.98 -7.06
C ARG A 94 1.07 17.19 -6.18
N ASP A 95 1.98 17.49 -5.27
CA ASP A 95 1.87 18.58 -4.33
C ASP A 95 2.81 19.74 -4.75
N ALA A 96 2.23 20.89 -5.09
CA ALA A 96 3.00 22.03 -5.58
C ALA A 96 4.01 22.55 -4.53
N ALA A 97 3.66 22.52 -3.25
CA ALA A 97 4.57 22.93 -2.19
C ALA A 97 5.77 21.98 -2.08
N THR A 98 5.53 20.66 -2.22
CA THR A 98 6.60 19.66 -2.28
C THR A 98 7.49 19.85 -3.51
N HIS A 99 6.92 20.19 -4.67
CA HIS A 99 7.72 20.48 -5.87
C HIS A 99 8.70 21.64 -5.63
N THR A 100 8.22 22.75 -5.07
CA THR A 100 9.07 23.89 -4.70
C THR A 100 10.14 23.51 -3.68
N ALA A 101 9.79 22.68 -2.69
CA ALA A 101 10.75 22.18 -1.71
C ALA A 101 11.84 21.31 -2.33
N ILE A 102 11.48 20.43 -3.27
CA ILE A 102 12.43 19.61 -4.04
C ILE A 102 13.41 20.49 -4.81
N GLU A 103 12.91 21.51 -5.50
CA GLU A 103 13.74 22.47 -6.25
C GLU A 103 14.73 23.18 -5.33
N ALA A 104 14.27 23.70 -4.20
CA ALA A 104 15.12 24.41 -3.24
C ALA A 104 16.18 23.49 -2.61
N GLN A 105 15.86 22.21 -2.39
CA GLN A 105 16.73 21.22 -1.74
C GLN A 105 17.46 20.31 -2.76
N ALA A 106 17.39 20.59 -4.06
CA ALA A 106 17.96 19.73 -5.10
C ALA A 106 19.44 19.36 -4.85
N PRO A 107 20.35 20.26 -4.44
CA PRO A 107 21.73 19.90 -4.16
C PRO A 107 21.87 18.89 -3.00
N ALA A 108 21.10 19.05 -1.93
CA ALA A 108 21.12 18.17 -0.77
C ALA A 108 20.52 16.79 -1.12
N LEU A 109 19.43 16.79 -1.88
CA LEU A 109 18.81 15.55 -2.40
C LEU A 109 19.77 14.79 -3.30
N ARG A 110 20.47 15.48 -4.20
CA ARG A 110 21.49 14.86 -5.04
C ARG A 110 22.61 14.21 -4.21
N ASN A 111 23.14 14.91 -3.23
CA ASN A 111 24.17 14.37 -2.35
C ASN A 111 23.68 13.11 -1.61
N ARG A 112 22.47 13.14 -1.06
CA ARG A 112 21.88 11.99 -0.35
C ARG A 112 21.73 10.77 -1.25
N LEU A 113 21.25 10.96 -2.48
CA LEU A 113 21.09 9.88 -3.46
C LEU A 113 22.44 9.37 -3.98
N LEU A 114 23.42 10.26 -4.18
CA LEU A 114 24.77 9.87 -4.58
C LEU A 114 25.41 8.92 -3.55
N LEU A 115 25.29 9.25 -2.26
CA LEU A 115 25.77 8.40 -1.18
C LEU A 115 25.04 7.04 -1.15
N LEU A 116 23.72 7.04 -1.32
CA LEU A 116 22.93 5.80 -1.40
C LEU A 116 23.38 4.93 -2.58
N PHE A 117 23.58 5.52 -3.76
CA PHE A 117 23.98 4.77 -4.95
C PHE A 117 25.37 4.16 -4.80
N GLY A 118 26.29 4.85 -4.12
CA GLY A 118 27.62 4.36 -3.83
C GLY A 118 27.67 3.14 -2.89
N THR A 119 26.57 2.82 -2.20
CA THR A 119 26.49 1.60 -1.37
C THR A 119 26.02 0.36 -2.14
N GLN A 120 25.62 0.52 -3.41
CA GLN A 120 25.09 -0.58 -4.22
C GLN A 120 26.22 -1.35 -4.92
N THR A 121 25.93 -2.60 -5.29
CA THR A 121 26.83 -3.41 -6.12
C THR A 121 26.21 -3.69 -7.49
N ALA A 122 27.05 -3.95 -8.49
CA ALA A 122 26.59 -4.30 -9.84
C ALA A 122 25.71 -5.55 -9.84
N ALA A 123 26.03 -6.54 -9.00
CA ALA A 123 25.24 -7.77 -8.86
C ALA A 123 23.81 -7.49 -8.35
N GLN A 124 23.66 -6.57 -7.41
CA GLN A 124 22.34 -6.15 -6.92
C GLN A 124 21.55 -5.45 -8.02
N LEU A 125 22.18 -4.54 -8.77
CA LEU A 125 21.53 -3.76 -9.82
C LEU A 125 21.27 -4.52 -11.12
N ALA A 126 21.90 -5.69 -11.31
CA ALA A 126 21.61 -6.57 -12.44
C ALA A 126 20.18 -7.13 -12.40
N GLN A 127 19.60 -7.29 -11.20
CA GLN A 127 18.27 -7.84 -11.00
C GLN A 127 17.21 -6.72 -10.97
N ARG A 128 16.02 -7.01 -11.51
CA ARG A 128 14.88 -6.10 -11.45
C ARG A 128 14.54 -5.71 -10.01
N SER A 129 14.47 -6.70 -9.12
CA SER A 129 14.18 -6.47 -7.69
C SER A 129 15.20 -5.58 -6.99
N GLY A 130 16.47 -5.61 -7.42
CA GLY A 130 17.51 -4.69 -6.93
C GLY A 130 17.24 -3.23 -7.33
N LYS A 131 16.84 -3.01 -8.58
CA LYS A 131 16.46 -1.68 -9.08
C LYS A 131 15.22 -1.13 -8.38
N GLU A 132 14.19 -1.96 -8.21
CA GLU A 132 12.97 -1.59 -7.48
C GLU A 132 13.27 -1.23 -6.02
N ARG A 133 14.11 -2.02 -5.35
CA ARG A 133 14.58 -1.71 -3.98
C ARG A 133 15.34 -0.39 -3.92
N LEU A 134 16.19 -0.12 -4.90
CA LEU A 134 16.92 1.15 -4.97
C LEU A 134 15.96 2.34 -5.15
N GLN A 135 14.90 2.20 -5.93
CA GLN A 135 13.85 3.22 -6.04
C GLN A 135 13.15 3.47 -4.71
N GLU A 136 12.77 2.42 -3.99
CA GLU A 136 12.14 2.51 -2.67
C GLU A 136 13.06 3.18 -1.63
N GLN A 137 14.32 2.77 -1.59
CA GLN A 137 15.32 3.38 -0.72
C GLN A 137 15.57 4.85 -1.06
N GLY A 138 15.67 5.17 -2.36
CA GLY A 138 15.79 6.54 -2.84
C GLY A 138 14.61 7.41 -2.41
N LEU A 139 13.38 6.90 -2.55
CA LEU A 139 12.18 7.59 -2.10
C LEU A 139 12.18 7.84 -0.60
N ALA A 140 12.59 6.84 0.19
CA ALA A 140 12.68 6.97 1.64
C ALA A 140 13.69 8.05 2.05
N GLU A 141 14.88 8.07 1.41
CA GLU A 141 15.92 9.07 1.69
C GLU A 141 15.50 10.48 1.28
N VAL A 142 14.81 10.64 0.14
CA VAL A 142 14.27 11.94 -0.31
C VAL A 142 13.25 12.48 0.69
N ARG A 143 12.26 11.66 1.09
CA ARG A 143 11.25 12.07 2.07
C ARG A 143 11.87 12.39 3.42
N LYS A 144 12.84 11.58 3.86
CA LYS A 144 13.55 11.78 5.11
C LYS A 144 14.26 13.12 5.13
N LEU A 145 15.02 13.46 4.08
CA LEU A 145 15.71 14.75 3.98
C LEU A 145 14.74 15.92 4.02
N LEU A 146 13.68 15.90 3.21
CA LEU A 146 12.70 16.97 3.19
C LEU A 146 12.07 17.17 4.59
N LYS A 147 11.76 16.09 5.28
CA LYS A 147 11.23 16.13 6.64
C LYS A 147 12.26 16.68 7.64
N GLU A 148 13.51 16.28 7.55
CA GLU A 148 14.61 16.79 8.39
C GLU A 148 14.78 18.31 8.22
N GLU A 149 14.57 18.83 6.99
CA GLU A 149 14.62 20.26 6.66
C GLU A 149 13.28 21.00 6.95
N GLY A 150 12.31 20.33 7.57
CA GLY A 150 11.00 20.91 7.87
C GLY A 150 10.16 21.26 6.62
N GLN A 151 10.45 20.61 5.49
CA GLN A 151 9.78 20.84 4.21
C GLN A 151 8.65 19.83 3.96
N PRO A 152 7.68 20.16 3.08
CA PRO A 152 6.69 19.20 2.62
C PRO A 152 7.35 18.00 1.94
N ASP A 153 6.98 16.77 2.33
CA ASP A 153 7.60 15.52 1.91
C ASP A 153 6.70 14.60 1.08
N LYS A 154 5.66 15.15 0.44
CA LYS A 154 4.68 14.41 -0.38
C LYS A 154 5.26 14.01 -1.75
N VAL A 155 6.38 13.33 -1.73
CA VAL A 155 6.98 12.74 -2.93
C VAL A 155 6.32 11.41 -3.20
N ASP A 156 5.76 11.22 -4.40
CA ASP A 156 5.06 9.97 -4.79
C ASP A 156 6.03 8.86 -5.19
N GLY A 157 7.15 9.22 -5.84
CA GLY A 157 8.10 8.21 -6.32
C GLY A 157 9.43 8.80 -6.79
N VAL A 158 10.39 7.90 -6.93
CA VAL A 158 11.66 8.10 -7.61
C VAL A 158 11.64 7.27 -8.89
N ILE A 159 11.99 7.86 -10.02
CA ILE A 159 12.02 7.17 -11.32
C ILE A 159 13.44 7.26 -11.88
N PHE A 160 13.97 6.12 -12.33
CA PHE A 160 15.16 6.08 -13.17
C PHE A 160 14.75 6.13 -14.63
N THR A 161 15.04 7.22 -15.31
CA THR A 161 14.81 7.37 -16.76
C THR A 161 15.94 6.72 -17.58
N SER A 162 17.12 6.60 -16.97
CA SER A 162 18.24 5.82 -17.46
C SER A 162 18.95 5.18 -16.26
N LEU A 163 19.45 3.96 -16.41
CA LEU A 163 20.28 3.29 -15.41
C LEU A 163 21.21 2.30 -16.11
N VAL A 164 22.49 2.63 -16.14
CA VAL A 164 23.55 1.87 -16.80
C VAL A 164 24.63 1.52 -15.77
N VAL A 165 25.04 0.26 -15.74
CA VAL A 165 26.16 -0.25 -14.92
C VAL A 165 27.27 -0.68 -15.86
N GLN A 166 28.48 -0.20 -15.63
CA GLN A 166 29.66 -0.46 -16.42
C GLN A 166 30.79 -1.01 -15.56
#